data_c8b34c116b54636382b5c398bc9ed4c3
#
_entry.id   c8b34c116b54636382b5c398bc9ed4c3
#
_cell.length_a   1.000
_cell.length_b   1.000
_cell.length_c   1.000
_cell.angle_alpha   90.00
_cell.angle_beta   90.00
_cell.angle_gamma   90.00
#
_symmetry.space_group_name_H-M   'P 1'
#
loop_
_entity.id
_entity.type
_entity.pdbx_description
1 polymer ?
#
loop_
_entity_poly.entity_id
_entity_poly.type
_entity_poly.pdbx_seq_one_letter_code
_entity_poly.pdbx_strand_id
1 'polypeptide(L)'
;ATKKDFEPANRKKFCARIAMGNYDDIIIGHSQFERIPISDERQEAMLRKQIDDLEMAIQSARYEQDGGRYTVKQIEKTRKTLQTRLEKLNQKEKKDQVVTFEELGVDHLYVDEAHSYKNAFLYTKMRNVAGIAQNEAQKSADMFNKCQYLDEITGGKGITFATGTPISNSMTELYVMQRYLQNSKLQNMGLGLFDSWASTFGEVVTSIELAPEGTGYRAKSRFARFYNIPELMNMFKEIADIKTSDQLKLPVPEAEYETVVLKPTEQQKEIVESLGERAEVVRNGGVDASVDNMLKITNDGRKLALDQRLVNELLPDNPESKIAVCAEKSYEIWKDTAAQKSAQLIFCDLSTPKGDGSFNVYDDLKQKLIEKGVPEKEIAFIHDANTEAKKTELFGKVKSGQVRFLIGSTAKMGAGTNVQDRLIALHHLDIGWKPSDLE
;
A
#
# COMPACT_ATOMS: atom_id res chain seq x y z
N ALA A 1 9.94 -18.14 11.72
CA ALA A 1 11.14 -17.80 10.94
C ALA A 1 11.63 -16.40 11.26
N THR A 2 12.91 -16.15 11.21
CA THR A 2 13.56 -14.87 11.51
C THR A 2 14.22 -14.30 10.25
N LYS A 3 14.57 -13.01 10.28
CA LYS A 3 15.33 -12.38 9.18
C LYS A 3 16.67 -13.10 8.92
N LYS A 4 17.31 -13.61 10.00
CA LYS A 4 18.59 -14.32 9.93
C LYS A 4 18.49 -15.67 9.18
N ASP A 5 17.34 -16.35 9.26
CA ASP A 5 17.11 -17.60 8.53
C ASP A 5 17.09 -17.38 7.01
N PHE A 6 16.74 -16.14 6.55
CA PHE A 6 16.66 -15.77 5.14
C PHE A 6 17.89 -15.02 4.59
N GLU A 7 18.95 -14.89 5.36
CA GLU A 7 20.25 -14.46 4.83
C GLU A 7 20.78 -15.46 3.80
N PRO A 8 21.51 -15.03 2.77
CA PRO A 8 21.98 -15.91 1.68
C PRO A 8 22.65 -17.22 2.16
N ALA A 9 23.45 -17.13 3.23
CA ALA A 9 24.16 -18.27 3.80
C ALA A 9 23.25 -19.29 4.54
N ASN A 10 22.11 -18.83 5.06
CA ASN A 10 21.24 -19.62 5.94
C ASN A 10 19.99 -20.13 5.24
N ARG A 11 19.52 -19.42 4.19
CA ARG A 11 18.25 -19.71 3.51
C ARG A 11 18.12 -21.13 3.00
N LYS A 12 19.16 -21.68 2.36
CA LYS A 12 19.15 -23.07 1.88
C LYS A 12 18.94 -24.06 3.02
N LYS A 13 19.67 -23.88 4.13
CA LYS A 13 19.54 -24.74 5.32
C LYS A 13 18.17 -24.62 5.96
N PHE A 14 17.61 -23.42 5.98
CA PHE A 14 16.28 -23.18 6.52
C PHE A 14 15.19 -23.85 5.68
N CYS A 15 15.19 -23.67 4.36
CA CYS A 15 14.23 -24.32 3.46
C CYS A 15 14.37 -25.84 3.50
N ALA A 16 15.58 -26.38 3.50
CA ALA A 16 15.81 -27.82 3.63
C ALA A 16 15.31 -28.37 4.98
N ARG A 17 15.46 -27.62 6.07
CA ARG A 17 14.92 -27.98 7.38
C ARG A 17 13.39 -28.02 7.38
N ILE A 18 12.74 -27.11 6.68
CA ILE A 18 11.28 -27.13 6.49
C ILE A 18 10.87 -28.37 5.72
N ALA A 19 11.47 -28.61 4.56
CA ALA A 19 11.15 -29.73 3.67
C ALA A 19 11.33 -31.11 4.32
N MET A 20 12.30 -31.25 5.23
CA MET A 20 12.59 -32.51 5.92
C MET A 20 12.00 -32.59 7.34
N GLY A 21 11.48 -31.49 7.84
CA GLY A 21 10.93 -31.39 9.19
C GLY A 21 9.47 -31.84 9.25
N ASN A 22 9.02 -32.21 10.44
CA ASN A 22 7.62 -32.48 10.72
C ASN A 22 7.08 -31.31 11.54
N TYR A 23 6.71 -30.22 10.84
CA TYR A 23 6.14 -29.03 11.44
C TYR A 23 4.64 -28.96 11.16
N ASP A 24 3.84 -28.67 12.20
CA ASP A 24 2.42 -28.41 12.02
C ASP A 24 2.20 -27.06 11.35
N ASP A 25 2.96 -26.02 11.79
CA ASP A 25 2.87 -24.65 11.27
C ASP A 25 4.24 -24.00 11.12
N ILE A 26 4.34 -23.10 10.13
CA ILE A 26 5.53 -22.28 9.90
C ILE A 26 5.12 -20.83 9.72
N ILE A 27 5.47 -19.97 10.68
CA ILE A 27 5.19 -18.54 10.60
C ILE A 27 6.37 -17.83 9.93
N ILE A 28 6.07 -17.13 8.81
CA ILE A 28 7.07 -16.42 7.99
C ILE A 28 6.55 -15.01 7.69
N GLY A 29 7.41 -14.00 7.80
CA GLY A 29 7.05 -12.64 7.35
C GLY A 29 7.00 -12.55 5.82
N HIS A 30 6.16 -11.67 5.26
CA HIS A 30 5.95 -11.51 3.82
C HIS A 30 7.25 -11.33 3.03
N SER A 31 8.13 -10.44 3.49
CA SER A 31 9.42 -10.15 2.83
C SER A 31 10.40 -11.33 2.86
N GLN A 32 10.24 -12.29 3.76
CA GLN A 32 10.96 -13.55 3.80
C GLN A 32 10.32 -14.59 2.88
N PHE A 33 9.00 -14.67 2.88
CA PHE A 33 8.23 -15.58 2.03
C PHE A 33 8.48 -15.34 0.53
N GLU A 34 8.60 -14.09 0.12
CA GLU A 34 8.96 -13.69 -1.24
C GLU A 34 10.34 -14.22 -1.70
N ARG A 35 11.21 -14.63 -0.77
CA ARG A 35 12.54 -15.17 -1.06
C ARG A 35 12.56 -16.69 -1.26
N ILE A 36 11.46 -17.37 -1.04
CA ILE A 36 11.30 -18.79 -1.36
C ILE A 36 10.87 -18.87 -2.82
N PRO A 37 11.72 -19.35 -3.72
CA PRO A 37 11.37 -19.36 -5.14
C PRO A 37 10.33 -20.43 -5.44
N ILE A 38 9.58 -20.22 -6.49
CA ILE A 38 8.84 -21.27 -7.18
C ILE A 38 9.72 -21.85 -8.28
N SER A 39 9.45 -23.08 -8.71
CA SER A 39 10.25 -23.76 -9.74
C SER A 39 10.32 -22.96 -11.05
N ASP A 40 11.44 -23.05 -11.76
CA ASP A 40 11.62 -22.37 -13.04
C ASP A 40 10.62 -22.91 -14.09
N GLU A 41 10.26 -24.19 -14.01
CA GLU A 41 9.26 -24.85 -14.86
C GLU A 41 7.87 -24.20 -14.70
N ARG A 42 7.47 -23.89 -13.46
CA ARG A 42 6.19 -23.21 -13.20
C ARG A 42 6.22 -21.76 -13.63
N GLN A 43 7.33 -21.06 -13.40
CA GLN A 43 7.49 -19.68 -13.87
C GLN A 43 7.41 -19.64 -15.41
N GLU A 44 8.03 -20.58 -16.09
CA GLU A 44 7.96 -20.72 -17.54
C GLU A 44 6.54 -20.97 -18.02
N ALA A 45 5.85 -21.94 -17.44
CA ALA A 45 4.48 -22.31 -17.80
C ALA A 45 3.52 -21.11 -17.64
N MET A 46 3.67 -20.32 -16.55
CA MET A 46 2.87 -19.13 -16.33
C MET A 46 3.17 -18.02 -17.35
N LEU A 47 4.45 -17.76 -17.64
CA LEU A 47 4.81 -16.77 -18.65
C LEU A 47 4.29 -17.13 -20.02
N ARG A 48 4.35 -18.42 -20.41
CA ARG A 48 3.76 -18.94 -21.65
C ARG A 48 2.27 -18.71 -21.69
N LYS A 49 1.54 -19.06 -20.62
CA LYS A 49 0.10 -18.83 -20.53
C LYS A 49 -0.27 -17.36 -20.66
N GLN A 50 0.47 -16.47 -20.00
CA GLN A 50 0.26 -15.01 -20.14
C GLN A 50 0.51 -14.53 -21.58
N ILE A 51 1.51 -15.09 -22.27
CA ILE A 51 1.80 -14.78 -23.67
C ILE A 51 0.65 -15.25 -24.57
N ASP A 52 0.15 -16.48 -24.37
CA ASP A 52 -0.97 -17.04 -25.12
C ASP A 52 -2.26 -16.22 -24.93
N ASP A 53 -2.55 -15.80 -23.68
CA ASP A 53 -3.69 -14.92 -23.36
C ASP A 53 -3.58 -13.58 -24.10
N LEU A 54 -2.38 -13.01 -24.20
CA LEU A 54 -2.14 -11.78 -24.96
C LEU A 54 -2.26 -12.00 -26.48
N GLU A 55 -1.87 -13.14 -27.00
CA GLU A 55 -2.02 -13.49 -28.42
C GLU A 55 -3.49 -13.62 -28.81
N MET A 56 -4.30 -14.25 -27.98
CA MET A 56 -5.75 -14.29 -28.15
C MET A 56 -6.35 -12.87 -28.11
N ALA A 57 -5.90 -12.03 -27.18
CA ALA A 57 -6.34 -10.65 -27.10
C ALA A 57 -5.94 -9.82 -28.32
N ILE A 58 -4.75 -10.04 -28.91
CA ILE A 58 -4.31 -9.40 -30.17
C ILE A 58 -5.23 -9.83 -31.33
N GLN A 59 -5.54 -11.12 -31.42
CA GLN A 59 -6.43 -11.61 -32.46
C GLN A 59 -7.82 -10.97 -32.36
N SER A 60 -8.42 -10.96 -31.17
CA SER A 60 -9.71 -10.31 -30.92
C SER A 60 -9.69 -8.82 -31.27
N ALA A 61 -8.63 -8.09 -30.86
CA ALA A 61 -8.49 -6.66 -31.13
C ALA A 61 -8.31 -6.33 -32.63
N ARG A 62 -7.82 -7.27 -33.45
CA ARG A 62 -7.68 -7.10 -34.89
C ARG A 62 -9.03 -7.24 -35.65
N TYR A 63 -9.98 -7.98 -35.08
CA TYR A 63 -11.33 -8.13 -35.65
C TYR A 63 -12.28 -6.98 -35.26
N GLU A 64 -11.99 -6.24 -34.19
CA GLU A 64 -12.77 -5.06 -33.80
C GLU A 64 -12.42 -3.86 -34.72
N GLN A 65 -13.39 -3.31 -35.44
CA GLN A 65 -13.18 -2.25 -36.45
C GLN A 65 -12.84 -0.87 -35.84
N ASP A 66 -13.02 -0.65 -34.55
CA ASP A 66 -12.87 0.66 -33.91
C ASP A 66 -11.70 0.70 -32.91
N GLY A 67 -10.63 1.42 -33.22
CA GLY A 67 -9.51 1.70 -32.31
C GLY A 67 -8.33 0.72 -32.33
N GLY A 68 -8.32 -0.26 -33.21
CA GLY A 68 -7.45 -1.43 -33.16
C GLY A 68 -5.93 -1.22 -33.21
N ARG A 69 -5.41 -0.28 -34.02
CA ARG A 69 -3.95 -0.20 -34.28
C ARG A 69 -3.09 0.20 -33.08
N TYR A 70 -3.54 1.11 -32.26
CA TYR A 70 -2.78 1.55 -31.09
C TYR A 70 -2.85 0.53 -29.95
N THR A 71 -4.01 -0.09 -29.78
CA THR A 71 -4.23 -1.17 -28.80
C THR A 71 -3.36 -2.38 -29.11
N VAL A 72 -3.34 -2.83 -30.36
CA VAL A 72 -2.50 -3.94 -30.81
C VAL A 72 -1.02 -3.68 -30.55
N LYS A 73 -0.49 -2.49 -30.88
CA LYS A 73 0.94 -2.14 -30.64
C LYS A 73 1.35 -2.27 -29.18
N GLN A 74 0.46 -1.98 -28.23
CA GLN A 74 0.83 -2.06 -26.82
C GLN A 74 0.67 -3.47 -26.25
N ILE A 75 -0.30 -4.24 -26.71
CA ILE A 75 -0.38 -5.66 -26.37
C ILE A 75 0.89 -6.33 -26.88
N GLU A 76 1.32 -6.02 -28.10
CA GLU A 76 2.58 -6.51 -28.68
C GLU A 76 3.80 -6.09 -27.82
N LYS A 77 3.81 -4.84 -27.29
CA LYS A 77 4.86 -4.40 -26.37
C LYS A 77 4.87 -5.21 -25.08
N THR A 78 3.71 -5.46 -24.47
CA THR A 78 3.61 -6.27 -23.26
C THR A 78 4.02 -7.72 -23.53
N ARG A 79 3.55 -8.31 -24.63
CA ARG A 79 3.97 -9.63 -25.08
C ARG A 79 5.49 -9.73 -25.24
N LYS A 80 6.11 -8.74 -25.89
CA LYS A 80 7.57 -8.68 -26.06
C LYS A 80 8.31 -8.61 -24.72
N THR A 81 7.77 -7.89 -23.74
CA THR A 81 8.34 -7.84 -22.38
C THR A 81 8.27 -9.21 -21.70
N LEU A 82 7.15 -9.93 -21.82
CA LEU A 82 7.01 -11.28 -21.26
C LEU A 82 7.91 -12.28 -21.97
N GLN A 83 8.04 -12.21 -23.31
CA GLN A 83 8.97 -13.03 -24.08
C GLN A 83 10.42 -12.81 -23.63
N THR A 84 10.84 -11.54 -23.42
CA THR A 84 12.18 -11.24 -22.89
C THR A 84 12.38 -11.80 -21.47
N ARG A 85 11.33 -11.79 -20.62
CA ARG A 85 11.41 -12.43 -19.30
C ARG A 85 11.58 -13.95 -19.41
N LEU A 86 10.83 -14.56 -20.32
CA LEU A 86 10.91 -16.00 -20.60
C LEU A 86 12.31 -16.40 -21.12
N GLU A 87 12.86 -15.65 -22.07
CA GLU A 87 14.20 -15.86 -22.59
C GLU A 87 15.26 -15.75 -21.49
N LYS A 88 15.17 -14.73 -20.62
CA LYS A 88 16.06 -14.58 -19.47
C LYS A 88 15.96 -15.71 -18.48
N LEU A 89 14.76 -16.24 -18.24
CA LEU A 89 14.54 -17.40 -17.38
C LEU A 89 15.25 -18.64 -17.97
N ASN A 90 15.10 -18.87 -19.27
CA ASN A 90 15.71 -20.01 -19.98
C ASN A 90 17.22 -19.91 -20.15
N GLN A 91 17.78 -18.69 -20.15
CA GLN A 91 19.22 -18.43 -20.22
C GLN A 91 19.91 -18.46 -18.85
N LYS A 92 19.11 -18.50 -17.77
CA LYS A 92 19.65 -18.57 -16.43
C LYS A 92 20.35 -19.90 -16.24
N GLU A 93 21.69 -19.90 -16.17
CA GLU A 93 22.41 -21.10 -15.73
C GLU A 93 21.79 -21.57 -14.42
N LYS A 94 21.50 -22.87 -14.32
CA LYS A 94 20.97 -23.52 -13.09
C LYS A 94 22.01 -23.39 -11.96
N LYS A 95 22.23 -22.17 -11.50
CA LYS A 95 23.09 -21.89 -10.35
C LYS A 95 22.34 -22.29 -9.10
N ASP A 96 22.85 -23.31 -8.43
CA ASP A 96 22.49 -23.75 -7.10
C ASP A 96 20.97 -23.95 -6.83
N GLN A 97 20.55 -25.19 -6.86
CA GLN A 97 19.20 -25.60 -6.44
C GLN A 97 18.90 -25.11 -5.02
N VAL A 98 18.18 -24.02 -4.92
CA VAL A 98 17.49 -23.62 -3.70
C VAL A 98 16.21 -24.46 -3.65
N VAL A 99 15.87 -25.05 -2.52
CA VAL A 99 14.59 -25.73 -2.30
C VAL A 99 13.46 -24.78 -2.72
N THR A 100 12.63 -25.22 -3.64
CA THR A 100 11.50 -24.46 -4.17
C THR A 100 10.29 -24.55 -3.24
N PHE A 101 9.29 -23.71 -3.46
CA PHE A 101 8.06 -23.72 -2.65
C PHE A 101 7.35 -25.09 -2.73
N GLU A 102 7.33 -25.70 -3.90
CA GLU A 102 6.74 -27.02 -4.14
C GLU A 102 7.42 -28.11 -3.33
N GLU A 103 8.74 -28.02 -3.16
CA GLU A 103 9.54 -28.99 -2.42
C GLU A 103 9.42 -28.84 -0.89
N LEU A 104 8.80 -27.75 -0.40
CA LEU A 104 8.58 -27.55 1.05
C LEU A 104 7.51 -28.48 1.61
N GLY A 105 6.65 -29.06 0.77
CA GLY A 105 5.56 -29.93 1.21
C GLY A 105 4.41 -29.18 1.90
N VAL A 106 4.27 -27.86 1.63
CA VAL A 106 3.18 -27.04 2.18
C VAL A 106 1.89 -27.37 1.43
N ASP A 107 0.82 -27.62 2.16
CA ASP A 107 -0.52 -27.94 1.65
C ASP A 107 -1.55 -26.84 1.92
N HIS A 108 -1.25 -25.93 2.84
CA HIS A 108 -2.11 -24.78 3.13
C HIS A 108 -1.32 -23.50 3.38
N LEU A 109 -1.82 -22.39 2.87
CA LEU A 109 -1.22 -21.05 3.03
C LEU A 109 -2.22 -20.09 3.67
N TYR A 110 -1.91 -19.61 4.88
CA TYR A 110 -2.62 -18.53 5.54
C TYR A 110 -1.87 -17.23 5.31
N VAL A 111 -2.52 -16.23 4.75
CA VAL A 111 -1.92 -14.92 4.45
C VAL A 111 -2.66 -13.85 5.21
N ASP A 112 -2.04 -13.33 6.25
CA ASP A 112 -2.52 -12.14 6.94
C ASP A 112 -2.18 -10.88 6.15
N GLU A 113 -2.96 -9.81 6.29
CA GLU A 113 -2.82 -8.58 5.50
C GLU A 113 -2.67 -8.82 3.98
N ALA A 114 -3.53 -9.70 3.46
CA ALA A 114 -3.49 -10.17 2.07
C ALA A 114 -3.65 -9.05 1.04
N HIS A 115 -4.20 -7.88 1.42
CA HIS A 115 -4.26 -6.69 0.58
C HIS A 115 -2.87 -6.22 0.11
N SER A 116 -1.78 -6.65 0.75
CA SER A 116 -0.42 -6.40 0.31
C SER A 116 -0.10 -6.97 -1.08
N TYR A 117 -0.88 -7.94 -1.57
CA TYR A 117 -0.69 -8.64 -2.85
C TYR A 117 -1.69 -8.21 -3.95
N LYS A 118 -2.41 -7.14 -3.76
CA LYS A 118 -3.45 -6.64 -4.68
C LYS A 118 -2.96 -6.19 -6.06
N ASN A 119 -1.67 -5.90 -6.23
CA ASN A 119 -1.08 -5.44 -7.49
C ASN A 119 -0.58 -6.63 -8.34
N ALA A 120 -1.45 -7.61 -8.59
CA ALA A 120 -1.14 -8.69 -9.52
C ALA A 120 -1.35 -8.22 -10.97
N PHE A 121 -0.61 -8.85 -11.89
CA PHE A 121 -0.74 -8.56 -13.31
C PHE A 121 -2.18 -8.73 -13.78
N LEU A 122 -2.68 -7.72 -14.46
CA LEU A 122 -3.92 -7.80 -15.25
C LEU A 122 -3.68 -7.15 -16.60
N TYR A 123 -4.23 -7.79 -17.63
CA TYR A 123 -4.29 -7.21 -18.96
C TYR A 123 -5.64 -6.53 -19.16
N THR A 124 -5.63 -5.35 -19.77
CA THR A 124 -6.87 -4.63 -20.13
C THR A 124 -6.71 -3.77 -21.37
N LYS A 125 -7.77 -3.69 -22.15
CA LYS A 125 -7.94 -2.75 -23.27
C LYS A 125 -8.33 -1.35 -22.77
N MET A 126 -8.80 -1.21 -21.51
CA MET A 126 -9.27 0.04 -20.93
C MET A 126 -8.09 0.95 -20.61
N ARG A 127 -7.89 1.96 -21.44
CA ARG A 127 -6.79 2.93 -21.30
C ARG A 127 -7.31 4.27 -20.90
N ASN A 128 -6.43 5.05 -20.27
CA ASN A 128 -6.78 6.36 -19.75
C ASN A 128 -7.99 6.33 -18.80
N VAL A 129 -8.29 5.14 -18.26
CA VAL A 129 -9.31 4.94 -17.24
C VAL A 129 -8.61 4.89 -15.89
N ALA A 130 -8.86 5.86 -15.05
CA ALA A 130 -8.30 5.89 -13.70
C ALA A 130 -8.95 4.77 -12.84
N GLY A 131 -8.22 4.30 -11.83
CA GLY A 131 -8.67 3.21 -10.97
C GLY A 131 -8.29 1.82 -11.48
N ILE A 132 -7.61 1.71 -12.64
CA ILE A 132 -7.10 0.44 -13.16
C ILE A 132 -5.57 0.47 -13.02
N ALA A 133 -5.04 -0.31 -12.08
CA ALA A 133 -3.60 -0.46 -11.90
C ALA A 133 -3.05 -1.40 -13.00
N GLN A 134 -2.11 -0.89 -13.80
CA GLN A 134 -1.44 -1.66 -14.86
C GLN A 134 -0.02 -2.12 -14.45
N ASN A 135 0.40 -1.78 -13.24
CA ASN A 135 1.71 -2.15 -12.71
C ASN A 135 1.63 -3.47 -11.96
N GLU A 136 2.48 -4.41 -12.36
CA GLU A 136 2.65 -5.67 -11.65
C GLU A 136 3.71 -5.53 -10.56
N ALA A 137 3.38 -5.92 -9.33
CA ALA A 137 4.36 -6.13 -8.29
C ALA A 137 4.90 -7.56 -8.36
N GLN A 138 6.22 -7.72 -8.40
CA GLN A 138 6.86 -9.04 -8.48
C GLN A 138 6.39 -9.98 -7.36
N LYS A 139 6.18 -9.47 -6.14
CA LYS A 139 5.65 -10.22 -5.02
C LYS A 139 4.24 -10.77 -5.26
N SER A 140 3.40 -10.01 -5.98
CA SER A 140 2.03 -10.45 -6.29
C SER A 140 2.02 -11.54 -7.37
N ALA A 141 2.91 -11.46 -8.35
CA ALA A 141 3.09 -12.53 -9.34
C ALA A 141 3.61 -13.82 -8.69
N ASP A 142 4.59 -13.72 -7.80
CA ASP A 142 5.12 -14.85 -7.03
C ASP A 142 4.04 -15.49 -6.16
N MET A 143 3.29 -14.68 -5.42
CA MET A 143 2.15 -15.16 -4.61
C MET A 143 1.11 -15.85 -5.48
N PHE A 144 0.77 -15.29 -6.64
CA PHE A 144 -0.21 -15.89 -7.54
C PHE A 144 0.23 -17.29 -8.02
N ASN A 145 1.51 -17.46 -8.37
CA ASN A 145 2.06 -18.76 -8.77
C ASN A 145 1.96 -19.79 -7.63
N LYS A 146 2.29 -19.40 -6.40
CA LYS A 146 2.20 -20.27 -5.22
C LYS A 146 0.76 -20.66 -4.92
N CYS A 147 -0.17 -19.72 -5.05
CA CYS A 147 -1.60 -19.99 -4.91
C CYS A 147 -2.12 -20.96 -5.98
N GLN A 148 -1.72 -20.80 -7.25
CA GLN A 148 -2.12 -21.72 -8.30
C GLN A 148 -1.59 -23.13 -8.04
N TYR A 149 -0.35 -23.26 -7.54
CA TYR A 149 0.19 -24.58 -7.14
C TYR A 149 -0.64 -25.22 -6.04
N LEU A 150 -0.98 -24.46 -4.99
CA LEU A 150 -1.79 -24.99 -3.88
C LEU A 150 -3.20 -25.37 -4.35
N ASP A 151 -3.83 -24.58 -5.21
CA ASP A 151 -5.13 -24.92 -5.80
C ASP A 151 -5.10 -26.23 -6.57
N GLU A 152 -4.03 -26.47 -7.34
CA GLU A 152 -3.85 -27.71 -8.09
C GLU A 152 -3.75 -28.95 -7.18
N ILE A 153 -2.94 -28.88 -6.12
CA ILE A 153 -2.70 -30.03 -5.23
C ILE A 153 -3.81 -30.27 -4.22
N THR A 154 -4.59 -29.23 -3.87
CA THR A 154 -5.64 -29.28 -2.83
C THR A 154 -7.06 -29.25 -3.37
N GLY A 155 -7.23 -29.08 -4.69
CA GLY A 155 -8.55 -28.90 -5.31
C GLY A 155 -9.24 -27.59 -4.89
N GLY A 156 -8.48 -26.50 -4.76
CA GLY A 156 -8.98 -25.16 -4.44
C GLY A 156 -9.23 -24.91 -2.94
N LYS A 157 -8.60 -25.65 -2.06
CA LYS A 157 -8.81 -25.55 -0.59
C LYS A 157 -7.53 -25.18 0.20
N GLY A 158 -6.43 -24.91 -0.50
CA GLY A 158 -5.12 -24.69 0.12
C GLY A 158 -4.81 -23.23 0.47
N ILE A 159 -5.77 -22.29 0.39
CA ILE A 159 -5.47 -20.86 0.55
C ILE A 159 -6.51 -20.19 1.44
N THR A 160 -6.03 -19.45 2.43
CA THR A 160 -6.87 -18.58 3.27
C THR A 160 -6.24 -17.20 3.36
N PHE A 161 -6.94 -16.19 2.89
CA PHE A 161 -6.53 -14.78 2.98
C PHE A 161 -7.31 -14.09 4.11
N ALA A 162 -6.61 -13.35 4.96
CA ALA A 162 -7.19 -12.49 5.97
C ALA A 162 -6.83 -11.02 5.67
N THR A 163 -7.81 -10.14 5.71
CA THR A 163 -7.59 -8.69 5.55
C THR A 163 -8.79 -7.89 6.02
N GLY A 164 -8.55 -6.76 6.67
CA GLY A 164 -9.59 -5.76 6.98
C GLY A 164 -9.99 -4.92 5.76
N THR A 165 -9.16 -4.86 4.70
CA THR A 165 -9.35 -3.97 3.55
C THR A 165 -9.16 -4.70 2.23
N PRO A 166 -10.08 -5.60 1.83
CA PRO A 166 -9.96 -6.35 0.57
C PRO A 166 -9.96 -5.43 -0.66
N ILE A 167 -10.60 -4.27 -0.54
CA ILE A 167 -10.64 -3.19 -1.54
C ILE A 167 -10.26 -1.90 -0.83
N SER A 168 -9.12 -1.30 -1.17
CA SER A 168 -8.63 -0.07 -0.53
C SER A 168 -8.51 1.13 -1.46
N ASN A 169 -8.35 0.91 -2.76
CA ASN A 169 -8.08 2.00 -3.72
C ASN A 169 -8.78 1.82 -5.07
N SER A 170 -9.04 0.60 -5.50
CA SER A 170 -9.59 0.32 -6.82
C SER A 170 -10.47 -0.92 -6.81
N MET A 171 -11.56 -0.87 -7.58
CA MET A 171 -12.43 -2.02 -7.83
C MET A 171 -11.68 -3.20 -8.45
N THR A 172 -10.57 -2.96 -9.15
CA THR A 172 -9.70 -4.01 -9.70
C THR A 172 -9.11 -4.92 -8.64
N GLU A 173 -8.99 -4.43 -7.39
CA GLU A 173 -8.45 -5.20 -6.27
C GLU A 173 -9.37 -6.39 -5.95
N LEU A 174 -10.69 -6.25 -6.07
CA LEU A 174 -11.63 -7.35 -5.88
C LEU A 174 -11.43 -8.45 -6.93
N TYR A 175 -11.27 -8.08 -8.20
CA TYR A 175 -10.95 -9.03 -9.26
C TYR A 175 -9.64 -9.79 -8.96
N VAL A 176 -8.63 -9.08 -8.48
CA VAL A 176 -7.35 -9.70 -8.11
C VAL A 176 -7.53 -10.70 -6.96
N MET A 177 -8.31 -10.35 -5.92
CA MET A 177 -8.61 -11.29 -4.83
C MET A 177 -9.37 -12.53 -5.33
N GLN A 178 -10.37 -12.36 -6.21
CA GLN A 178 -11.05 -13.48 -6.83
C GLN A 178 -10.12 -14.35 -7.68
N ARG A 179 -9.15 -13.77 -8.37
CA ARG A 179 -8.13 -14.54 -9.10
C ARG A 179 -7.26 -15.41 -8.21
N TYR A 180 -6.93 -14.95 -7.01
CA TYR A 180 -6.20 -15.77 -6.06
C TYR A 180 -7.05 -16.94 -5.54
N LEU A 181 -8.33 -16.70 -5.24
CA LEU A 181 -9.14 -17.60 -4.44
C LEU A 181 -10.14 -18.44 -5.24
N GLN A 182 -10.48 -18.05 -6.46
CA GLN A 182 -11.46 -18.74 -7.30
C GLN A 182 -11.13 -18.68 -8.80
N ASN A 183 -9.83 -18.74 -9.14
CA ASN A 183 -9.36 -18.60 -10.53
C ASN A 183 -10.02 -19.58 -11.49
N SER A 184 -10.12 -20.85 -11.12
CA SER A 184 -10.74 -21.90 -11.94
C SER A 184 -12.21 -21.59 -12.25
N LYS A 185 -12.95 -21.05 -11.26
CA LYS A 185 -14.35 -20.64 -11.47
C LYS A 185 -14.46 -19.47 -12.45
N LEU A 186 -13.60 -18.44 -12.28
CA LEU A 186 -13.55 -17.30 -13.21
C LEU A 186 -13.28 -17.76 -14.63
N GLN A 187 -12.34 -18.68 -14.84
CA GLN A 187 -12.03 -19.24 -16.15
C GLN A 187 -13.26 -19.97 -16.75
N ASN A 188 -13.91 -20.85 -15.99
CA ASN A 188 -15.08 -21.61 -16.42
C ASN A 188 -16.28 -20.71 -16.79
N MET A 189 -16.40 -19.55 -16.16
CA MET A 189 -17.46 -18.56 -16.45
C MET A 189 -17.08 -17.59 -17.58
N GLY A 190 -15.89 -17.71 -18.19
CA GLY A 190 -15.40 -16.75 -19.18
C GLY A 190 -14.98 -15.39 -18.60
N LEU A 191 -14.83 -15.29 -17.28
CA LEU A 191 -14.46 -14.07 -16.54
C LEU A 191 -12.97 -14.05 -16.15
N GLY A 192 -12.18 -14.94 -16.70
CA GLY A 192 -10.75 -15.07 -16.39
C GLY A 192 -9.91 -13.88 -16.88
N LEU A 193 -10.34 -13.19 -17.93
CA LEU A 193 -9.74 -11.93 -18.36
C LEU A 193 -10.42 -10.74 -17.67
N PHE A 194 -9.61 -9.75 -17.28
CA PHE A 194 -10.13 -8.58 -16.57
C PHE A 194 -11.21 -7.84 -17.35
N ASP A 195 -11.04 -7.68 -18.66
CA ASP A 195 -12.02 -6.94 -19.49
C ASP A 195 -13.40 -7.63 -19.52
N SER A 196 -13.44 -8.97 -19.54
CA SER A 196 -14.68 -9.75 -19.43
C SER A 196 -15.34 -9.57 -18.05
N TRP A 197 -14.55 -9.65 -16.97
CA TRP A 197 -15.04 -9.40 -15.63
C TRP A 197 -15.53 -7.96 -15.46
N ALA A 198 -14.76 -6.99 -15.95
CA ALA A 198 -15.08 -5.57 -15.84
C ALA A 198 -16.32 -5.18 -16.64
N SER A 199 -16.55 -5.79 -17.81
CA SER A 199 -17.79 -5.57 -18.60
C SER A 199 -19.04 -6.16 -17.93
N THR A 200 -18.85 -7.16 -17.07
CA THR A 200 -19.96 -7.81 -16.35
C THR A 200 -20.29 -7.12 -15.03
N PHE A 201 -19.28 -6.60 -14.32
CA PHE A 201 -19.42 -6.12 -12.95
C PHE A 201 -19.02 -4.67 -12.72
N GLY A 202 -18.52 -3.98 -13.72
CA GLY A 202 -18.04 -2.61 -13.56
C GLY A 202 -18.47 -1.66 -14.64
N GLU A 203 -18.51 -0.39 -14.29
CA GLU A 203 -18.86 0.70 -15.16
C GLU A 203 -17.77 1.77 -15.16
N VAL A 204 -17.41 2.24 -16.36
CA VAL A 204 -16.55 3.40 -16.53
C VAL A 204 -17.40 4.66 -16.50
N VAL A 205 -17.16 5.51 -15.52
CA VAL A 205 -17.86 6.80 -15.38
C VAL A 205 -16.92 7.92 -15.79
N THR A 206 -17.39 8.81 -16.68
CA THR A 206 -16.67 10.02 -17.04
C THR A 206 -17.25 11.22 -16.29
N SER A 207 -16.42 11.92 -15.56
CA SER A 207 -16.78 13.15 -14.83
C SER A 207 -15.90 14.32 -15.25
N ILE A 208 -16.44 15.53 -15.11
CA ILE A 208 -15.68 16.75 -15.27
C ILE A 208 -15.11 17.12 -13.90
N GLU A 209 -13.81 17.15 -13.81
CA GLU A 209 -13.07 17.45 -12.58
C GLU A 209 -12.29 18.76 -12.72
N LEU A 210 -12.09 19.45 -11.60
CA LEU A 210 -11.12 20.55 -11.54
C LEU A 210 -9.72 19.98 -11.84
N ALA A 211 -8.97 20.67 -12.68
CA ALA A 211 -7.61 20.27 -12.99
C ALA A 211 -6.72 20.36 -11.72
N PRO A 212 -5.70 19.49 -11.55
CA PRO A 212 -4.85 19.46 -10.33
C PRO A 212 -4.17 20.80 -10.01
N GLU A 213 -3.90 21.61 -11.02
CA GLU A 213 -3.34 22.95 -10.93
C GLU A 213 -4.33 24.00 -10.40
N GLY A 214 -5.60 23.62 -10.18
CA GLY A 214 -6.66 24.53 -9.70
C GLY A 214 -7.24 25.45 -10.77
N THR A 215 -6.75 25.39 -12.01
CA THR A 215 -7.20 26.22 -13.13
C THR A 215 -7.82 25.36 -14.22
N GLY A 216 -9.11 25.62 -14.54
CA GLY A 216 -9.85 24.92 -15.59
C GLY A 216 -10.38 23.54 -15.18
N TYR A 217 -11.06 22.91 -16.14
CA TYR A 217 -11.73 21.62 -15.96
C TYR A 217 -11.22 20.61 -16.98
N ARG A 218 -11.17 19.33 -16.59
CA ARG A 218 -10.85 18.22 -17.48
C ARG A 218 -11.87 17.10 -17.36
N ALA A 219 -12.20 16.47 -18.47
CA ALA A 219 -12.95 15.21 -18.45
C ALA A 219 -12.01 14.07 -18.05
N LYS A 220 -12.40 13.26 -17.06
CA LYS A 220 -11.65 12.10 -16.62
C LYS A 220 -12.56 10.89 -16.47
N SER A 221 -12.19 9.80 -17.16
CA SER A 221 -12.87 8.52 -17.06
C SER A 221 -12.25 7.69 -15.94
N ARG A 222 -13.11 7.09 -15.09
CA ARG A 222 -12.71 6.21 -13.99
C ARG A 222 -13.50 4.91 -14.03
N PHE A 223 -12.85 3.81 -13.73
CA PHE A 223 -13.53 2.56 -13.40
C PHE A 223 -13.96 2.66 -11.93
N ALA A 224 -15.20 3.11 -11.69
CA ALA A 224 -15.59 3.64 -10.39
C ALA A 224 -16.94 3.18 -9.88
N ARG A 225 -17.72 2.44 -10.65
CA ARG A 225 -19.04 1.97 -10.24
C ARG A 225 -19.17 0.47 -10.44
N PHE A 226 -19.63 -0.23 -9.41
CA PHE A 226 -20.01 -1.63 -9.54
C PHE A 226 -21.38 -1.75 -10.22
N TYR A 227 -21.47 -2.73 -11.10
CA TYR A 227 -22.68 -3.16 -11.78
C TYR A 227 -22.96 -4.62 -11.42
N ASN A 228 -24.20 -5.07 -11.56
CA ASN A 228 -24.61 -6.45 -11.23
C ASN A 228 -24.08 -6.94 -9.85
N ILE A 229 -24.20 -6.08 -8.84
CA ILE A 229 -23.69 -6.33 -7.48
C ILE A 229 -24.23 -7.64 -6.88
N PRO A 230 -25.52 -8.03 -7.03
CA PRO A 230 -26.03 -9.26 -6.43
C PRO A 230 -25.27 -10.50 -6.90
N GLU A 231 -24.98 -10.62 -8.18
CA GLU A 231 -24.26 -11.76 -8.73
C GLU A 231 -22.79 -11.76 -8.30
N LEU A 232 -22.13 -10.60 -8.38
CA LEU A 232 -20.76 -10.42 -7.90
C LEU A 232 -20.62 -10.81 -6.41
N MET A 233 -21.56 -10.36 -5.58
CA MET A 233 -21.55 -10.66 -4.15
C MET A 233 -21.85 -12.13 -3.87
N ASN A 234 -22.74 -12.76 -4.64
CA ASN A 234 -23.00 -14.18 -4.51
C ASN A 234 -21.74 -15.00 -4.84
N MET A 235 -21.06 -14.65 -5.94
CA MET A 235 -19.79 -15.29 -6.30
C MET A 235 -18.72 -15.12 -5.21
N PHE A 236 -18.60 -13.91 -4.67
CA PHE A 236 -17.58 -13.62 -3.67
C PHE A 236 -17.87 -14.28 -2.32
N LYS A 237 -19.11 -14.33 -1.90
CA LYS A 237 -19.55 -15.00 -0.65
C LYS A 237 -19.32 -16.52 -0.64
N GLU A 238 -19.15 -17.15 -1.79
CA GLU A 238 -18.80 -18.58 -1.85
C GLU A 238 -17.40 -18.86 -1.28
N ILE A 239 -16.52 -17.86 -1.34
CA ILE A 239 -15.11 -17.98 -0.93
C ILE A 239 -14.73 -17.05 0.22
N ALA A 240 -15.65 -16.19 0.68
CA ALA A 240 -15.36 -15.18 1.67
C ALA A 240 -16.35 -15.19 2.84
N ASP A 241 -15.83 -15.24 4.05
CA ASP A 241 -16.58 -14.89 5.27
C ASP A 241 -16.38 -13.40 5.56
N ILE A 242 -17.44 -12.61 5.42
CA ILE A 242 -17.40 -11.15 5.55
C ILE A 242 -18.10 -10.76 6.84
N LYS A 243 -17.39 -10.10 7.73
CA LYS A 243 -17.91 -9.51 8.96
C LYS A 243 -17.63 -8.03 9.00
N THR A 244 -18.67 -7.22 9.13
CA THR A 244 -18.52 -5.78 9.35
C THR A 244 -18.35 -5.47 10.84
N SER A 245 -17.82 -4.30 11.18
CA SER A 245 -17.61 -3.85 12.56
C SER A 245 -18.91 -3.94 13.39
N ASP A 246 -20.05 -3.57 12.80
CA ASP A 246 -21.37 -3.63 13.45
C ASP A 246 -21.79 -5.06 13.79
N GLN A 247 -21.43 -6.04 12.96
CA GLN A 247 -21.72 -7.45 13.20
C GLN A 247 -20.82 -8.05 14.28
N LEU A 248 -19.57 -7.59 14.37
CA LEU A 248 -18.59 -8.09 15.34
C LEU A 248 -18.85 -7.60 16.76
N LYS A 249 -19.55 -6.46 16.92
CA LYS A 249 -19.81 -5.83 18.23
C LYS A 249 -18.56 -5.74 19.10
N LEU A 250 -17.44 -5.35 18.50
CA LEU A 250 -16.18 -5.23 19.21
C LEU A 250 -16.29 -4.13 20.28
N PRO A 251 -15.64 -4.31 21.43
CA PRO A 251 -15.58 -3.29 22.48
C PRO A 251 -14.61 -2.19 22.08
N VAL A 252 -14.96 -1.41 21.05
CA VAL A 252 -14.19 -0.25 20.61
C VAL A 252 -14.64 0.99 21.37
N PRO A 253 -13.73 1.91 21.77
CA PRO A 253 -14.11 3.16 22.38
C PRO A 253 -14.89 4.04 21.39
N GLU A 254 -15.80 4.85 21.89
CA GLU A 254 -16.45 5.87 21.11
C GLU A 254 -15.42 6.95 20.74
N ALA A 255 -15.31 7.30 19.45
CA ALA A 255 -14.34 8.23 18.93
C ALA A 255 -15.00 9.55 18.55
N GLU A 256 -14.41 10.66 19.03
CA GLU A 256 -14.76 12.01 18.60
C GLU A 256 -13.76 12.47 17.53
N TYR A 257 -14.28 12.96 16.39
CA TYR A 257 -13.47 13.42 15.27
C TYR A 257 -13.46 14.94 15.22
N GLU A 258 -12.27 15.53 15.31
CA GLU A 258 -12.07 16.97 15.20
C GLU A 258 -11.21 17.30 13.99
N THR A 259 -11.69 18.17 13.11
CA THR A 259 -10.91 18.74 12.00
C THR A 259 -10.49 20.16 12.32
N VAL A 260 -9.17 20.35 12.51
CA VAL A 260 -8.60 21.68 12.79
C VAL A 260 -8.16 22.32 11.49
N VAL A 261 -8.86 23.39 11.08
CA VAL A 261 -8.57 24.15 9.86
C VAL A 261 -7.74 25.38 10.20
N LEU A 262 -6.57 25.51 9.59
CA LEU A 262 -5.63 26.61 9.80
C LEU A 262 -5.59 27.52 8.56
N LYS A 263 -5.34 28.81 8.78
CA LYS A 263 -5.19 29.77 7.69
C LYS A 263 -3.75 29.76 7.15
N PRO A 264 -3.57 29.82 5.82
CA PRO A 264 -2.24 29.93 5.25
C PRO A 264 -1.61 31.29 5.52
N THR A 265 -0.29 31.32 5.68
CA THR A 265 0.50 32.57 5.72
C THR A 265 0.58 33.21 4.32
N GLU A 266 0.99 34.48 4.24
CA GLU A 266 1.20 35.14 2.93
C GLU A 266 2.32 34.42 2.15
N GLN A 267 3.42 33.99 2.82
CA GLN A 267 4.48 33.24 2.21
C GLN A 267 3.98 31.88 1.64
N GLN A 268 3.08 31.20 2.35
CA GLN A 268 2.48 29.98 1.82
C GLN A 268 1.65 30.23 0.56
N LYS A 269 0.91 31.35 0.49
CA LYS A 269 0.14 31.72 -0.69
C LYS A 269 1.03 31.98 -1.90
N GLU A 270 2.10 32.76 -1.72
CA GLU A 270 3.10 33.04 -2.77
C GLU A 270 3.73 31.76 -3.32
N ILE A 271 4.08 30.83 -2.42
CA ILE A 271 4.65 29.54 -2.85
C ILE A 271 3.60 28.71 -3.60
N VAL A 272 2.32 28.72 -3.18
CA VAL A 272 1.25 28.00 -3.91
C VAL A 272 1.10 28.55 -5.32
N GLU A 273 1.17 29.88 -5.53
CA GLU A 273 1.16 30.49 -6.86
C GLU A 273 2.32 29.98 -7.73
N SER A 274 3.53 29.95 -7.17
CA SER A 274 4.72 29.38 -7.84
C SER A 274 4.54 27.88 -8.18
N LEU A 275 3.90 27.10 -7.32
CA LEU A 275 3.58 25.70 -7.63
C LEU A 275 2.59 25.58 -8.79
N GLY A 276 1.63 26.50 -8.90
CA GLY A 276 0.70 26.62 -10.03
C GLY A 276 1.43 26.88 -11.35
N GLU A 277 2.34 27.85 -11.36
CA GLU A 277 3.16 28.15 -12.54
C GLU A 277 4.03 26.94 -12.98
N ARG A 278 4.65 26.27 -12.03
CA ARG A 278 5.40 25.04 -12.30
C ARG A 278 4.50 23.94 -12.91
N ALA A 279 3.28 23.77 -12.41
CA ALA A 279 2.33 22.80 -12.93
C ALA A 279 1.93 23.08 -14.37
N GLU A 280 1.76 24.37 -14.74
CA GLU A 280 1.50 24.78 -16.12
C GLU A 280 2.67 24.48 -17.05
N VAL A 281 3.91 24.74 -16.62
CA VAL A 281 5.12 24.43 -17.40
C VAL A 281 5.22 22.91 -17.66
N VAL A 282 4.99 22.07 -16.63
CA VAL A 282 4.97 20.61 -16.76
C VAL A 282 3.89 20.14 -17.72
N ARG A 283 2.68 20.71 -17.62
CA ARG A 283 1.55 20.37 -18.49
C ARG A 283 1.80 20.68 -19.95
N ASN A 284 2.48 21.80 -20.22
CA ASN A 284 2.81 22.23 -21.58
C ASN A 284 4.07 21.54 -22.15
N GLY A 285 4.66 20.59 -21.42
CA GLY A 285 5.86 19.88 -21.83
C GLY A 285 7.13 20.75 -21.85
N GLY A 286 7.11 21.88 -21.11
CA GLY A 286 8.22 22.85 -21.06
C GLY A 286 9.42 22.42 -20.20
N VAL A 287 9.32 21.26 -19.50
CA VAL A 287 10.38 20.73 -18.65
C VAL A 287 10.46 19.21 -18.73
N ASP A 288 11.67 18.66 -18.63
CA ASP A 288 11.85 17.21 -18.57
C ASP A 288 11.28 16.63 -17.26
N ALA A 289 10.60 15.49 -17.36
CA ALA A 289 9.94 14.83 -16.21
C ALA A 289 10.93 14.41 -15.10
N SER A 290 12.22 14.28 -15.40
CA SER A 290 13.28 14.01 -14.40
C SER A 290 13.64 15.26 -13.59
N VAL A 291 13.45 16.45 -14.15
CA VAL A 291 13.73 17.74 -13.50
C VAL A 291 12.54 18.17 -12.65
N ASP A 292 11.33 18.22 -13.26
CA ASP A 292 10.10 18.53 -12.54
C ASP A 292 8.91 17.76 -13.11
N ASN A 293 7.92 17.44 -12.24
CA ASN A 293 6.75 16.68 -12.61
C ASN A 293 5.61 16.89 -11.58
N MET A 294 4.39 16.54 -11.95
CA MET A 294 3.22 16.72 -11.08
C MET A 294 3.34 16.03 -9.72
N LEU A 295 4.01 14.88 -9.64
CA LEU A 295 4.22 14.18 -8.36
C LEU A 295 5.10 15.00 -7.42
N LYS A 296 6.20 15.57 -7.94
CA LYS A 296 7.12 16.43 -7.19
C LYS A 296 6.40 17.70 -6.72
N ILE A 297 5.69 18.38 -7.62
CA ILE A 297 4.91 19.60 -7.30
C ILE A 297 3.86 19.31 -6.21
N THR A 298 3.12 18.21 -6.33
CA THR A 298 2.12 17.83 -5.33
C THR A 298 2.77 17.50 -3.98
N ASN A 299 3.94 16.84 -3.99
CA ASN A 299 4.68 16.56 -2.77
C ASN A 299 5.20 17.85 -2.10
N ASP A 300 5.69 18.81 -2.89
CA ASP A 300 6.09 20.13 -2.38
C ASP A 300 4.90 20.87 -1.77
N GLY A 301 3.73 20.81 -2.43
CA GLY A 301 2.49 21.39 -1.89
C GLY A 301 2.04 20.74 -0.57
N ARG A 302 2.16 19.42 -0.44
CA ARG A 302 1.87 18.70 0.81
C ARG A 302 2.84 19.09 1.93
N LYS A 303 4.12 19.22 1.63
CA LYS A 303 5.15 19.71 2.58
C LYS A 303 4.86 21.12 3.03
N LEU A 304 4.55 22.01 2.08
CA LEU A 304 4.15 23.39 2.36
C LEU A 304 2.94 23.48 3.29
N ALA A 305 1.94 22.63 3.04
CA ALA A 305 0.73 22.56 3.87
C ALA A 305 0.99 22.00 5.27
N LEU A 306 2.05 21.21 5.48
CA LEU A 306 2.48 20.72 6.77
C LEU A 306 3.27 21.80 7.52
N ASP A 307 4.37 22.28 6.92
CA ASP A 307 5.18 23.37 7.42
C ASP A 307 5.98 24.01 6.26
N GLN A 308 5.95 25.35 6.17
CA GLN A 308 6.65 26.10 5.11
C GLN A 308 8.16 25.88 5.12
N ARG A 309 8.77 25.60 6.27
CA ARG A 309 10.20 25.31 6.43
C ARG A 309 10.63 24.01 5.76
N LEU A 310 9.71 23.08 5.46
CA LEU A 310 10.00 21.86 4.68
C LEU A 310 10.26 22.12 3.19
N VAL A 311 9.84 23.30 2.70
CA VAL A 311 10.09 23.75 1.33
C VAL A 311 11.27 24.70 1.28
N ASN A 312 11.37 25.60 2.28
CA ASN A 312 12.48 26.53 2.42
C ASN A 312 12.77 26.77 3.91
N GLU A 313 13.89 26.21 4.40
CA GLU A 313 14.31 26.29 5.80
C GLU A 313 14.59 27.73 6.30
N LEU A 314 14.77 28.70 5.39
CA LEU A 314 14.98 30.10 5.72
C LEU A 314 13.68 30.84 6.10
N LEU A 315 12.54 30.22 5.87
CA LEU A 315 11.26 30.80 6.26
C LEU A 315 11.07 30.73 7.77
N PRO A 316 10.38 31.74 8.37
CA PRO A 316 10.18 31.81 9.80
C PRO A 316 9.26 30.68 10.29
N ASP A 317 9.38 30.31 11.55
CA ASP A 317 8.36 29.51 12.23
C ASP A 317 7.03 30.28 12.30
N ASN A 318 5.95 29.56 12.02
CA ASN A 318 4.60 30.12 12.14
C ASN A 318 3.97 29.63 13.44
N PRO A 319 3.63 30.54 14.41
CA PRO A 319 3.01 30.16 15.67
C PRO A 319 1.60 29.58 15.52
N GLU A 320 0.96 29.75 14.35
CA GLU A 320 -0.31 29.14 13.99
C GLU A 320 -0.13 27.97 13.00
N SER A 321 1.07 27.39 12.93
CA SER A 321 1.34 26.21 12.10
C SER A 321 0.63 24.96 12.64
N LYS A 322 0.47 23.94 11.78
CA LYS A 322 -0.06 22.63 12.21
C LYS A 322 0.73 22.05 13.39
N ILE A 323 2.05 22.24 13.39
CA ILE A 323 2.92 21.74 14.45
C ILE A 323 2.65 22.47 15.75
N ALA A 324 2.57 23.81 15.72
CA ALA A 324 2.33 24.63 16.91
C ALA A 324 0.95 24.32 17.52
N VAL A 325 -0.09 24.24 16.69
CA VAL A 325 -1.45 23.92 17.15
C VAL A 325 -1.55 22.48 17.65
N CYS A 326 -0.87 21.52 17.02
CA CYS A 326 -0.78 20.14 17.51
C CYS A 326 -0.08 20.10 18.87
N ALA A 327 1.02 20.84 19.05
CA ALA A 327 1.72 20.93 20.32
C ALA A 327 0.83 21.50 21.43
N GLU A 328 0.00 22.54 21.13
CA GLU A 328 -0.94 23.11 22.09
C GLU A 328 -2.02 22.10 22.50
N LYS A 329 -2.77 21.58 21.53
CA LYS A 329 -3.86 20.62 21.79
C LYS A 329 -3.37 19.36 22.51
N SER A 330 -2.26 18.81 22.07
CA SER A 330 -1.69 17.61 22.69
C SER A 330 -1.14 17.89 24.09
N TYR A 331 -0.63 19.10 24.35
CA TYR A 331 -0.23 19.54 25.69
C TYR A 331 -1.43 19.68 26.62
N GLU A 332 -2.54 20.27 26.18
CA GLU A 332 -3.78 20.37 26.95
C GLU A 332 -4.27 18.98 27.38
N ILE A 333 -4.37 18.04 26.44
CA ILE A 333 -4.74 16.63 26.73
C ILE A 333 -3.77 15.99 27.72
N TRP A 334 -2.46 16.21 27.56
CA TRP A 334 -1.43 15.70 28.46
C TRP A 334 -1.64 16.23 29.88
N LYS A 335 -1.92 17.51 30.05
CA LYS A 335 -2.17 18.15 31.33
C LYS A 335 -3.45 17.62 31.98
N ASP A 336 -4.54 17.57 31.23
CA ASP A 336 -5.86 17.16 31.74
C ASP A 336 -5.90 15.68 32.13
N THR A 337 -5.07 14.85 31.48
CA THR A 337 -4.97 13.41 31.74
C THR A 337 -3.74 13.02 32.58
N ALA A 338 -3.18 13.94 33.36
CA ALA A 338 -1.98 13.71 34.16
C ALA A 338 -2.15 12.57 35.20
N ALA A 339 -3.31 12.49 35.81
CA ALA A 339 -3.61 11.43 36.80
C ALA A 339 -3.65 10.02 36.18
N GLN A 340 -4.20 9.89 34.98
CA GLN A 340 -4.34 8.64 34.21
C GLN A 340 -3.06 8.28 33.46
N LYS A 341 -2.16 9.24 33.27
CA LYS A 341 -0.96 9.13 32.42
C LYS A 341 -1.32 8.62 31.00
N SER A 342 -2.37 9.20 30.42
CA SER A 342 -2.83 8.82 29.10
C SER A 342 -1.78 9.08 28.04
N ALA A 343 -1.75 8.25 27.00
CA ALA A 343 -0.83 8.35 25.89
C ALA A 343 -1.51 8.92 24.64
N GLN A 344 -0.73 9.57 23.78
CA GLN A 344 -1.16 10.12 22.51
C GLN A 344 -0.24 9.64 21.41
N LEU A 345 -0.79 9.31 20.24
CA LEU A 345 -0.04 9.00 19.02
C LEU A 345 -0.11 10.17 18.05
N ILE A 346 1.04 10.57 17.51
CA ILE A 346 1.12 11.66 16.53
C ILE A 346 1.74 11.12 15.24
N PHE A 347 0.96 11.16 14.17
CA PHE A 347 1.35 10.64 12.87
C PHE A 347 1.87 11.76 11.97
N CYS A 348 3.07 11.56 11.40
CA CYS A 348 3.68 12.42 10.40
C CYS A 348 4.55 11.61 9.45
N ASP A 349 4.19 11.59 8.16
CA ASP A 349 4.87 10.80 7.12
C ASP A 349 5.84 11.64 6.27
N LEU A 350 5.55 12.94 6.07
CA LEU A 350 6.30 13.80 5.14
C LEU A 350 7.64 14.30 5.68
N SER A 351 7.86 14.23 6.98
CA SER A 351 9.06 14.80 7.62
C SER A 351 9.62 13.88 8.69
N THR A 352 10.01 12.66 8.31
CA THR A 352 10.66 11.72 9.23
C THR A 352 12.10 12.13 9.51
N PRO A 353 12.63 11.93 10.75
CA PRO A 353 14.00 12.30 11.09
C PRO A 353 15.03 11.61 10.22
N LYS A 354 15.97 12.37 9.65
CA LYS A 354 17.06 11.85 8.81
C LYS A 354 18.40 11.77 9.53
N GLY A 355 18.57 12.50 10.63
CA GLY A 355 19.81 12.56 11.38
C GLY A 355 20.92 13.39 10.72
N ASP A 356 20.58 14.19 9.69
CA ASP A 356 21.50 15.03 8.93
C ASP A 356 21.52 16.50 9.40
N GLY A 357 20.78 16.82 10.45
CA GLY A 357 20.66 18.16 11.01
C GLY A 357 19.69 19.08 10.24
N SER A 358 19.03 18.62 9.17
CA SER A 358 18.01 19.37 8.47
C SER A 358 16.76 19.51 9.34
N PHE A 359 15.97 20.60 9.10
CA PHE A 359 14.70 20.79 9.76
C PHE A 359 13.77 19.60 9.57
N ASN A 360 13.18 19.13 10.67
CA ASN A 360 12.15 18.11 10.64
C ASN A 360 11.07 18.37 11.70
N VAL A 361 9.85 17.94 11.38
CA VAL A 361 8.66 18.15 12.22
C VAL A 361 8.73 17.44 13.56
N TYR A 362 9.41 16.29 13.64
CA TYR A 362 9.51 15.50 14.87
C TYR A 362 10.29 16.25 15.95
N ASP A 363 11.46 16.78 15.58
CA ASP A 363 12.30 17.51 16.52
C ASP A 363 11.66 18.86 16.92
N ASP A 364 11.04 19.56 15.98
CA ASP A 364 10.34 20.82 16.24
C ASP A 364 9.14 20.63 17.19
N LEU A 365 8.32 19.60 16.94
CA LEU A 365 7.19 19.25 17.80
C LEU A 365 7.66 18.84 19.21
N LYS A 366 8.70 18.02 19.28
CA LYS A 366 9.31 17.62 20.56
C LYS A 366 9.79 18.85 21.33
N GLN A 367 10.48 19.77 20.66
CA GLN A 367 10.99 21.01 21.29
C GLN A 367 9.84 21.87 21.81
N LYS A 368 8.78 22.07 21.00
CA LYS A 368 7.59 22.86 21.41
C LYS A 368 6.89 22.23 22.64
N LEU A 369 6.81 20.92 22.71
CA LEU A 369 6.24 20.22 23.88
C LEU A 369 7.12 20.39 25.13
N ILE A 370 8.44 20.32 24.99
CA ILE A 370 9.39 20.55 26.10
C ILE A 370 9.28 21.99 26.60
N GLU A 371 9.21 22.97 25.71
CA GLU A 371 9.03 24.39 26.07
C GLU A 371 7.73 24.66 26.85
N LYS A 372 6.69 23.87 26.61
CA LYS A 372 5.44 23.88 27.37
C LYS A 372 5.54 23.19 28.74
N GLY A 373 6.65 22.49 29.02
CA GLY A 373 6.91 21.82 30.29
C GLY A 373 6.71 20.31 30.29
N VAL A 374 6.52 19.69 29.12
CA VAL A 374 6.48 18.22 29.02
C VAL A 374 7.89 17.65 29.25
N PRO A 375 8.07 16.71 30.17
CA PRO A 375 9.38 16.08 30.38
C PRO A 375 9.84 15.34 29.10
N GLU A 376 11.08 15.56 28.69
CA GLU A 376 11.63 14.94 27.47
C GLU A 376 11.49 13.41 27.46
N LYS A 377 11.64 12.75 28.60
CA LYS A 377 11.51 11.29 28.77
C LYS A 377 10.10 10.75 28.44
N GLU A 378 9.08 11.61 28.41
CA GLU A 378 7.70 11.24 28.09
C GLU A 378 7.41 11.33 26.59
N ILE A 379 8.37 11.80 25.77
CA ILE A 379 8.28 11.95 24.33
C ILE A 379 9.23 10.94 23.67
N ALA A 380 8.74 10.14 22.72
CA ALA A 380 9.55 9.18 22.01
C ALA A 380 9.21 9.12 20.51
N PHE A 381 10.19 8.77 19.70
CA PHE A 381 10.04 8.52 18.27
C PHE A 381 10.07 7.02 17.99
N ILE A 382 9.13 6.51 17.22
CA ILE A 382 9.12 5.11 16.79
C ILE A 382 10.38 4.78 15.96
N HIS A 383 10.97 5.79 15.32
CA HIS A 383 12.15 5.66 14.48
C HIS A 383 13.43 5.28 15.26
N ASP A 384 13.46 5.53 16.57
CA ASP A 384 14.58 5.15 17.45
C ASP A 384 14.54 3.66 17.83
N ALA A 385 13.38 3.03 17.66
CA ALA A 385 13.18 1.61 17.93
C ALA A 385 13.42 0.74 16.67
N ASN A 386 14.69 0.58 16.29
CA ASN A 386 15.09 -0.08 15.04
C ASN A 386 15.01 -1.62 15.06
N THR A 387 14.77 -2.24 16.22
CA THR A 387 14.65 -3.69 16.37
C THR A 387 13.33 -4.05 17.05
N GLU A 388 12.85 -5.28 16.84
CA GLU A 388 11.60 -5.74 17.47
C GLU A 388 11.69 -5.69 19.01
N ALA A 389 12.85 -6.00 19.59
CA ALA A 389 13.08 -5.89 21.04
C ALA A 389 12.92 -4.44 21.52
N LYS A 390 13.50 -3.46 20.81
CA LYS A 390 13.36 -2.04 21.14
C LYS A 390 11.93 -1.53 20.96
N LYS A 391 11.20 -2.02 19.94
CA LYS A 391 9.78 -1.69 19.77
C LYS A 391 8.94 -2.22 20.91
N THR A 392 9.15 -3.48 21.30
CA THR A 392 8.44 -4.10 22.42
C THR A 392 8.70 -3.33 23.72
N GLU A 393 9.95 -2.93 23.97
CA GLU A 393 10.31 -2.10 25.12
C GLU A 393 9.61 -0.73 25.07
N LEU A 394 9.65 -0.06 23.92
CA LEU A 394 9.00 1.25 23.72
C LEU A 394 7.48 1.16 23.94
N PHE A 395 6.83 0.15 23.36
CA PHE A 395 5.40 -0.06 23.56
C PHE A 395 5.06 -0.38 25.02
N GLY A 396 5.92 -1.10 25.74
CA GLY A 396 5.81 -1.30 27.20
C GLY A 396 5.86 0.03 27.96
N LYS A 397 6.73 0.96 27.57
CA LYS A 397 6.81 2.30 28.18
C LYS A 397 5.56 3.15 27.89
N VAL A 398 4.98 3.04 26.70
CA VAL A 398 3.71 3.71 26.37
C VAL A 398 2.56 3.12 27.20
N LYS A 399 2.43 1.79 27.25
CA LYS A 399 1.39 1.11 28.06
C LYS A 399 1.47 1.43 29.55
N SER A 400 2.68 1.61 30.09
CA SER A 400 2.87 1.99 31.49
C SER A 400 2.67 3.48 31.78
N GLY A 401 2.55 4.32 30.72
CA GLY A 401 2.45 5.78 30.86
C GLY A 401 3.78 6.46 31.18
N GLN A 402 4.92 5.79 30.96
CA GLN A 402 6.26 6.41 31.03
C GLN A 402 6.53 7.27 29.78
N VAL A 403 6.05 6.84 28.62
CA VAL A 403 6.01 7.61 27.38
C VAL A 403 4.57 7.97 27.13
N ARG A 404 4.28 9.25 27.03
CA ARG A 404 2.94 9.79 26.83
C ARG A 404 2.73 10.37 25.44
N PHE A 405 3.82 10.65 24.71
CA PHE A 405 3.78 11.05 23.30
C PHE A 405 4.62 10.07 22.49
N LEU A 406 3.99 9.35 21.59
CA LEU A 406 4.68 8.53 20.61
C LEU A 406 4.47 9.15 19.22
N ILE A 407 5.56 9.61 18.61
CA ILE A 407 5.56 10.27 17.31
C ILE A 407 6.12 9.30 16.27
N GLY A 408 5.43 9.13 15.15
CA GLY A 408 5.87 8.22 14.12
C GLY A 408 5.15 8.34 12.79
N SER A 409 5.62 7.56 11.82
CA SER A 409 4.99 7.45 10.50
C SER A 409 3.92 6.37 10.48
N THR A 410 2.92 6.54 9.61
CA THR A 410 1.88 5.53 9.36
C THR A 410 2.49 4.17 9.03
N ALA A 411 3.56 4.13 8.23
CA ALA A 411 4.25 2.89 7.87
C ALA A 411 4.87 2.14 9.08
N LYS A 412 5.21 2.83 10.18
CA LYS A 412 5.82 2.22 11.37
C LYS A 412 4.85 2.03 12.53
N MET A 413 3.79 2.81 12.61
CA MET A 413 2.82 2.80 13.71
C MET A 413 1.40 2.43 13.29
N GLY A 414 1.05 2.48 11.99
CA GLY A 414 -0.31 2.27 11.52
C GLY A 414 -0.81 0.84 11.71
N ALA A 415 0.07 -0.16 11.58
CA ALA A 415 -0.29 -1.56 11.79
C ALA A 415 0.58 -2.21 12.87
N GLY A 416 -0.03 -3.09 13.68
CA GLY A 416 0.70 -3.87 14.70
C GLY A 416 1.16 -3.07 15.93
N THR A 417 0.72 -1.83 16.10
CA THR A 417 1.04 -1.00 17.26
C THR A 417 0.02 -1.22 18.38
N ASN A 418 0.32 -2.14 19.27
CA ASN A 418 -0.55 -2.47 20.40
C ASN A 418 -0.19 -1.61 21.62
N VAL A 419 -0.75 -0.37 21.71
CA VAL A 419 -0.53 0.60 22.80
C VAL A 419 -1.83 1.20 23.31
N GLN A 420 -2.97 0.55 23.06
CA GLN A 420 -4.32 1.09 23.29
C GLN A 420 -4.67 1.29 24.77
N ASP A 421 -4.00 0.59 25.70
CA ASP A 421 -4.35 0.57 27.13
C ASP A 421 -4.50 1.97 27.77
N ARG A 422 -3.73 2.95 27.29
CA ARG A 422 -3.74 4.34 27.78
C ARG A 422 -3.98 5.37 26.66
N LEU A 423 -4.30 4.92 25.47
CA LEU A 423 -4.47 5.79 24.31
C LEU A 423 -5.72 6.64 24.48
N ILE A 424 -5.57 7.96 24.40
CA ILE A 424 -6.66 8.92 24.52
C ILE A 424 -6.86 9.74 23.24
N ALA A 425 -5.80 9.97 22.46
CA ALA A 425 -5.90 10.77 21.25
C ALA A 425 -4.93 10.30 20.15
N LEU A 426 -5.38 10.47 18.91
CA LEU A 426 -4.61 10.30 17.69
C LEU A 426 -4.55 11.66 16.98
N HIS A 427 -3.36 12.09 16.56
CA HIS A 427 -3.17 13.33 15.82
C HIS A 427 -2.57 13.03 14.45
N HIS A 428 -3.20 13.44 13.37
CA HIS A 428 -2.69 13.32 12.01
C HIS A 428 -2.23 14.70 11.52
N LEU A 429 -0.92 14.93 11.43
CA LEU A 429 -0.34 16.18 10.93
C LEU A 429 -0.36 16.22 9.40
N ASP A 430 -0.18 15.08 8.77
CA ASP A 430 -0.36 14.89 7.34
C ASP A 430 -1.15 13.60 7.07
N ILE A 431 -1.71 13.51 5.87
CA ILE A 431 -2.59 12.42 5.48
C ILE A 431 -1.96 11.67 4.31
N GLY A 432 -2.02 10.34 4.32
CA GLY A 432 -1.63 9.48 3.22
C GLY A 432 -2.44 9.73 1.94
N TRP A 433 -2.10 8.98 0.89
CA TRP A 433 -2.82 9.05 -0.39
C TRP A 433 -4.11 8.23 -0.42
N LYS A 434 -4.30 7.36 0.54
CA LYS A 434 -5.43 6.44 0.61
C LYS A 434 -6.28 6.74 1.83
N PRO A 435 -7.62 6.70 1.69
CA PRO A 435 -8.52 6.81 2.84
C PRO A 435 -8.22 5.75 3.91
N SER A 436 -7.88 4.52 3.49
CA SER A 436 -7.51 3.42 4.40
C SER A 436 -6.23 3.64 5.22
N ASP A 437 -5.45 4.69 4.93
CA ASP A 437 -4.31 5.06 5.77
C ASP A 437 -4.75 5.82 7.05
N LEU A 438 -6.04 6.21 7.14
CA LEU A 438 -6.63 6.89 8.31
C LEU A 438 -7.49 5.95 9.17
N GLU A 439 -7.97 4.87 8.60
CA GLU A 439 -8.78 3.82 9.26
C GLU A 439 -7.88 2.86 10.05
#